data_c75ff00684a6e3dfacf2aed865510482
#
_entry.id   c75ff00684a6e3dfacf2aed865510482
#
_cell.length_a   1.000
_cell.length_b   1.000
_cell.length_c   1.000
_cell.angle_alpha   90.00
_cell.angle_beta   90.00
_cell.angle_gamma   90.00
#
_symmetry.space_group_name_H-M   'P 1'
#
loop_
_entity.id
_entity.type
_entity.pdbx_description
1 polymer ?
#
loop_
_entity_poly.entity_id
_entity_poly.type
_entity_poly.pdbx_seq_one_letter_code
_entity_poly.pdbx_strand_id
1 'polypeptide(L)'
;ISEEAGDYLSEEAYAAALAAAAVMGMNNVFYSAKGNMGDDFANERAGLRMNVIANPGVDKADFDLWSFAVSAIGHCEFCTAAHAEDCLKAGISKEGVMDALRIAATTAGLARATTIDEQLA
;
A
#
# COMPACT_ATOMS: atom_id res chain seq x y z
N ILE A 1 -10.01 -13.97 5.90
CA ILE A 1 -9.28 -12.85 6.52
C ILE A 1 -10.03 -11.53 6.30
N SER A 2 -10.42 -11.20 5.07
CA SER A 2 -11.11 -9.93 4.78
C SER A 2 -12.48 -9.84 5.46
N GLU A 3 -13.20 -10.95 5.57
CA GLU A 3 -14.48 -11.04 6.24
C GLU A 3 -14.33 -10.76 7.76
N GLU A 4 -13.34 -11.37 8.39
CA GLU A 4 -13.02 -11.12 9.80
C GLU A 4 -12.56 -9.69 10.04
N ALA A 5 -11.71 -9.14 9.15
CA ALA A 5 -11.25 -7.76 9.25
C ALA A 5 -12.43 -6.78 9.22
N GLY A 6 -13.47 -7.08 8.43
CA GLY A 6 -14.69 -6.28 8.37
C GLY A 6 -15.44 -6.19 9.70
N ASP A 7 -15.29 -7.18 10.57
CA ASP A 7 -15.91 -7.18 11.89
C ASP A 7 -15.26 -6.19 12.86
N TYR A 8 -14.01 -5.79 12.61
CA TYR A 8 -13.23 -4.90 13.47
C TYR A 8 -13.05 -3.50 12.91
N LEU A 9 -13.36 -3.28 11.63
CA LEU A 9 -13.22 -2.00 10.97
C LEU A 9 -14.58 -1.33 10.79
N SER A 10 -14.59 0.01 10.86
CA SER A 10 -15.77 0.77 10.42
C SER A 10 -15.96 0.58 8.91
N GLU A 11 -17.16 0.88 8.41
CA GLU A 11 -17.43 0.83 6.97
C GLU A 11 -16.49 1.76 6.20
N GLU A 12 -16.22 2.95 6.73
CA GLU A 12 -15.32 3.93 6.15
C GLU A 12 -13.88 3.41 6.11
N ALA A 13 -13.42 2.79 7.19
CA ALA A 13 -12.07 2.22 7.27
C ALA A 13 -11.91 1.04 6.30
N TYR A 14 -12.90 0.17 6.23
CA TYR A 14 -12.88 -0.97 5.31
C TYR A 14 -12.82 -0.48 3.85
N ALA A 15 -13.67 0.46 3.49
CA ALA A 15 -13.70 1.06 2.14
C ALA A 15 -12.37 1.75 1.81
N ALA A 16 -11.80 2.50 2.76
CA ALA A 16 -10.53 3.19 2.58
C ALA A 16 -9.36 2.21 2.44
N ALA A 17 -9.37 1.09 3.16
CA ALA A 17 -8.35 0.05 3.01
C ALA A 17 -8.38 -0.59 1.62
N LEU A 18 -9.58 -0.89 1.11
CA LEU A 18 -9.75 -1.39 -0.26
C LEU A 18 -9.29 -0.36 -1.30
N ALA A 19 -9.60 0.92 -1.07
CA ALA A 19 -9.17 2.00 -1.95
C ALA A 19 -7.64 2.14 -1.94
N ALA A 20 -7.00 2.02 -0.78
CA ALA A 20 -5.54 2.02 -0.68
C ALA A 20 -4.93 0.87 -1.50
N ALA A 21 -5.49 -0.32 -1.38
CA ALA A 21 -5.03 -1.48 -2.16
C ALA A 21 -5.13 -1.24 -3.67
N ALA A 22 -6.24 -0.67 -4.13
CA ALA A 22 -6.48 -0.41 -5.54
C ALA A 22 -5.60 0.71 -6.08
N VAL A 23 -5.58 1.87 -5.41
CA VAL A 23 -4.82 3.03 -5.90
C VAL A 23 -3.31 2.79 -5.82
N MET A 24 -2.82 2.12 -4.77
CA MET A 24 -1.41 1.78 -4.67
C MET A 24 -1.03 0.66 -5.62
N GLY A 25 -1.93 -0.28 -5.89
CA GLY A 25 -1.72 -1.28 -6.94
C GLY A 25 -1.45 -0.63 -8.29
N MET A 26 -2.22 0.38 -8.66
CA MET A 26 -1.99 1.19 -9.85
C MET A 26 -0.68 1.96 -9.79
N ASN A 27 -0.46 2.70 -8.70
CA ASN A 27 0.71 3.56 -8.54
C ASN A 27 2.02 2.77 -8.46
N ASN A 28 2.00 1.60 -7.85
CA ASN A 28 3.18 0.75 -7.77
C ASN A 28 3.65 0.33 -9.17
N VAL A 29 2.73 -0.03 -10.05
CA VAL A 29 3.08 -0.35 -11.43
C VAL A 29 3.62 0.88 -12.16
N PHE A 30 2.91 1.99 -12.06
CA PHE A 30 3.27 3.21 -12.79
C PHE A 30 4.64 3.76 -12.37
N TYR A 31 4.84 3.98 -11.07
CA TYR A 31 6.08 4.61 -10.59
C TYR A 31 7.27 3.66 -10.62
N SER A 32 7.07 2.37 -10.42
CA SER A 32 8.12 1.38 -10.56
C SER A 32 8.61 1.32 -12.01
N ALA A 33 7.70 1.21 -12.97
CA ALA A 33 8.04 1.19 -14.39
C ALA A 33 8.67 2.51 -14.84
N LYS A 34 8.09 3.64 -14.45
CA LYS A 34 8.60 4.97 -14.81
C LYS A 34 10.04 5.16 -14.34
N GLY A 35 10.36 4.72 -13.12
CA GLY A 35 11.71 4.80 -12.57
C GLY A 35 12.73 4.00 -13.37
N ASN A 36 12.29 2.98 -14.11
CA ASN A 36 13.13 2.13 -14.93
C ASN A 36 13.22 2.58 -16.39
N MET A 37 12.45 3.60 -16.81
CA MET A 37 12.41 4.05 -18.21
C MET A 37 13.52 5.02 -18.59
N GLY A 38 14.20 5.59 -17.60
CA GLY A 38 15.31 6.51 -17.82
C GLY A 38 14.92 7.98 -17.81
N ASP A 39 15.94 8.82 -18.01
CA ASP A 39 15.84 10.28 -17.79
C ASP A 39 14.90 11.00 -18.76
N ASP A 40 14.72 10.47 -19.97
CA ASP A 40 13.85 11.10 -20.97
C ASP A 40 12.38 11.16 -20.48
N PHE A 41 11.99 10.29 -19.58
CA PHE A 41 10.63 10.19 -19.04
C PHE A 41 10.49 10.75 -17.63
N ALA A 42 11.57 11.16 -17.00
CA ALA A 42 11.56 11.54 -15.57
C ALA A 42 10.60 12.69 -15.26
N ASN A 43 10.44 13.63 -16.17
CA ASN A 43 9.58 14.80 -15.97
C ASN A 43 8.17 14.64 -16.51
N GLU A 44 7.83 13.48 -17.08
CA GLU A 44 6.48 13.21 -17.55
C GLU A 44 5.52 13.07 -16.36
N ARG A 45 4.33 13.65 -16.53
CA ARG A 45 3.29 13.62 -15.49
C ARG A 45 2.60 12.25 -15.45
N ALA A 46 2.13 11.86 -14.27
CA ALA A 46 1.40 10.61 -14.11
C ALA A 46 0.13 10.57 -14.96
N GLY A 47 -0.65 11.64 -14.95
CA GLY A 47 -1.90 11.69 -15.71
C GLY A 47 -2.96 10.69 -15.24
N LEU A 48 -2.84 10.19 -14.02
CA LEU A 48 -3.74 9.22 -13.42
C LEU A 48 -4.58 9.87 -12.33
N ARG A 49 -5.79 9.37 -12.13
CA ARG A 49 -6.68 9.85 -11.06
C ARG A 49 -6.33 9.19 -9.74
N MET A 50 -6.08 10.02 -8.73
CA MET A 50 -5.68 9.59 -7.38
C MET A 50 -6.40 10.39 -6.31
N ASN A 51 -7.65 10.79 -6.56
CA ASN A 51 -8.39 11.70 -5.67
C ASN A 51 -8.53 11.13 -4.25
N VAL A 52 -8.62 9.81 -4.12
CA VAL A 52 -8.75 9.16 -2.82
C VAL A 52 -7.54 9.41 -1.90
N ILE A 53 -6.36 9.65 -2.46
CA ILE A 53 -5.15 9.93 -1.67
C ILE A 53 -5.32 11.23 -0.89
N ALA A 54 -5.92 12.24 -1.53
CA ALA A 54 -6.13 13.54 -0.89
C ALA A 54 -7.29 13.52 0.09
N ASN A 55 -8.26 12.63 -0.10
CA ASN A 55 -9.47 12.57 0.72
C ASN A 55 -9.93 11.12 0.91
N PRO A 56 -9.24 10.35 1.75
CA PRO A 56 -9.50 8.92 1.90
C PRO A 56 -10.74 8.58 2.74
N GLY A 57 -11.35 9.56 3.42
CA GLY A 57 -12.50 9.32 4.29
C GLY A 57 -12.17 8.77 5.67
N VAL A 58 -10.90 8.66 5.99
CA VAL A 58 -10.35 8.23 7.29
C VAL A 58 -9.17 9.12 7.65
N ASP A 59 -8.60 8.94 8.85
CA ASP A 59 -7.39 9.65 9.25
C ASP A 59 -6.27 9.38 8.24
N LYS A 60 -5.58 10.44 7.88
CA LYS A 60 -4.48 10.36 6.91
C LYS A 60 -3.40 9.38 7.36
N ALA A 61 -3.10 9.35 8.66
CA ALA A 61 -2.11 8.42 9.23
C ALA A 61 -2.45 6.96 8.91
N ASP A 62 -3.70 6.57 9.06
CA ASP A 62 -4.16 5.21 8.75
C ASP A 62 -4.00 4.90 7.26
N PHE A 63 -4.44 5.83 6.42
CA PHE A 63 -4.34 5.65 4.97
C PHE A 63 -2.89 5.59 4.49
N ASP A 64 -2.00 6.43 5.06
CA ASP A 64 -0.58 6.41 4.76
C ASP A 64 0.06 5.07 5.15
N LEU A 65 -0.33 4.53 6.30
CA LEU A 65 0.19 3.24 6.78
C LEU A 65 -0.25 2.10 5.87
N TRP A 66 -1.50 2.07 5.46
CA TRP A 66 -2.01 1.06 4.52
C TRP A 66 -1.35 1.20 3.14
N SER A 67 -1.18 2.42 2.66
CA SER A 67 -0.50 2.71 1.39
C SER A 67 0.96 2.25 1.42
N PHE A 68 1.64 2.46 2.55
CA PHE A 68 2.99 1.94 2.77
C PHE A 68 3.02 0.41 2.68
N ALA A 69 2.14 -0.27 3.40
CA ALA A 69 2.09 -1.73 3.43
C ALA A 69 1.84 -2.32 2.03
N VAL A 70 0.87 -1.77 1.29
CA VAL A 70 0.58 -2.21 -0.08
C VAL A 70 1.77 -1.97 -0.99
N SER A 71 2.42 -0.82 -0.89
CA SER A 71 3.57 -0.47 -1.73
C SER A 71 4.79 -1.35 -1.45
N ALA A 72 4.98 -1.76 -0.20
CA ALA A 72 6.03 -2.71 0.17
C ALA A 72 5.79 -4.07 -0.50
N ILE A 73 4.56 -4.57 -0.46
CA ILE A 73 4.18 -5.83 -1.12
C ILE A 73 4.36 -5.71 -2.65
N GLY A 74 4.03 -4.55 -3.21
CA GLY A 74 4.16 -4.28 -4.64
C GLY A 74 5.60 -4.02 -5.12
N HIS A 75 6.59 -4.03 -4.22
CA HIS A 75 8.01 -3.82 -4.54
C HIS A 75 8.30 -2.50 -5.27
N CYS A 76 7.50 -1.46 -5.02
CA CYS A 76 7.76 -0.14 -5.58
C CYS A 76 8.68 0.64 -4.64
N GLU A 77 9.96 0.78 -4.98
CA GLU A 77 10.94 1.49 -4.15
C GLU A 77 10.52 2.92 -3.87
N PHE A 78 10.17 3.65 -4.91
CA PHE A 78 9.73 5.05 -4.79
C PHE A 78 8.48 5.18 -3.90
N CYS A 79 7.48 4.37 -4.14
CA CYS A 79 6.22 4.41 -3.39
C CYS A 79 6.44 4.05 -1.91
N THR A 80 7.22 3.00 -1.66
CA THR A 80 7.51 2.53 -0.31
C THR A 80 8.23 3.61 0.50
N ALA A 81 9.26 4.24 -0.08
CA ALA A 81 10.01 5.31 0.57
C ALA A 81 9.13 6.53 0.84
N ALA A 82 8.32 6.95 -0.14
CA ALA A 82 7.45 8.10 0.00
C ALA A 82 6.40 7.90 1.11
N HIS A 83 5.75 6.74 1.14
CA HIS A 83 4.74 6.45 2.16
C HIS A 83 5.33 6.20 3.54
N ALA A 84 6.53 5.65 3.65
CA ALA A 84 7.24 5.54 4.92
C ALA A 84 7.51 6.95 5.50
N GLU A 85 7.96 7.87 4.67
CA GLU A 85 8.16 9.26 5.07
C GLU A 85 6.85 9.93 5.51
N ASP A 86 5.78 9.74 4.74
CA ASP A 86 4.45 10.27 5.07
C ASP A 86 3.95 9.74 6.42
N CYS A 87 4.17 8.45 6.70
CA CYS A 87 3.82 7.85 7.98
C CYS A 87 4.53 8.56 9.15
N LEU A 88 5.82 8.82 9.02
CA LEU A 88 6.60 9.53 10.05
C LEU A 88 6.09 10.96 10.23
N LYS A 89 5.79 11.66 9.14
CA LYS A 89 5.21 13.01 9.19
C LYS A 89 3.83 13.03 9.84
N ALA A 90 3.06 11.98 9.68
CA ALA A 90 1.75 11.82 10.31
C ALA A 90 1.82 11.43 11.80
N GLY A 91 3.02 11.25 12.34
CA GLY A 91 3.24 10.96 13.76
C GLY A 91 3.34 9.47 14.10
N ILE A 92 3.37 8.60 13.12
CA ILE A 92 3.58 7.17 13.35
C ILE A 92 5.07 6.96 13.66
N SER A 93 5.36 6.17 14.71
CA SER A 93 6.73 5.89 15.09
C SER A 93 7.44 5.00 14.07
N LYS A 94 8.77 5.04 14.07
CA LYS A 94 9.56 4.11 13.24
C LYS A 94 9.21 2.65 13.55
N GLU A 95 9.00 2.34 14.82
CA GLU A 95 8.60 1.02 15.28
C GLU A 95 7.23 0.62 14.70
N GLY A 96 6.27 1.54 14.70
CA GLY A 96 4.95 1.32 14.09
C GLY A 96 5.03 1.04 12.59
N VAL A 97 5.86 1.78 11.87
CA VAL A 97 6.09 1.53 10.44
C VAL A 97 6.73 0.15 10.22
N MET A 98 7.70 -0.22 11.05
CA MET A 98 8.33 -1.54 10.97
C MET A 98 7.36 -2.67 11.29
N ASP A 99 6.44 -2.46 12.22
CA ASP A 99 5.41 -3.46 12.53
C ASP A 99 4.45 -3.63 11.35
N ALA A 100 4.06 -2.55 10.70
CA ALA A 100 3.26 -2.62 9.48
C ALA A 100 3.99 -3.40 8.37
N LEU A 101 5.29 -3.19 8.23
CA LEU A 101 6.11 -3.93 7.27
C LEU A 101 6.15 -5.42 7.60
N ARG A 102 6.29 -5.78 8.86
CA ARG A 102 6.29 -7.19 9.30
C ARG A 102 4.95 -7.85 9.02
N ILE A 103 3.85 -7.15 9.28
CA ILE A 103 2.50 -7.65 8.99
C ILE A 103 2.34 -7.84 7.47
N ALA A 104 2.75 -6.88 6.67
CA ALA A 104 2.70 -6.97 5.21
C ALA A 104 3.50 -8.16 4.69
N ALA A 105 4.72 -8.34 5.18
CA ALA A 105 5.59 -9.44 4.78
C ALA A 105 4.99 -10.80 5.16
N THR A 106 4.47 -10.91 6.37
CA THR A 106 3.82 -12.14 6.85
C THR A 106 2.57 -12.47 6.04
N THR A 107 1.76 -11.46 5.75
CA THR A 107 0.55 -11.62 4.92
C THR A 107 0.89 -12.08 3.51
N ALA A 108 1.93 -11.50 2.90
CA ALA A 108 2.40 -11.90 1.58
C ALA A 108 2.91 -13.35 1.58
N GLY A 109 3.63 -13.74 2.63
CA GLY A 109 4.09 -15.13 2.81
C GLY A 109 2.93 -16.11 2.96
N LEU A 110 1.93 -15.73 3.76
CA LEU A 110 0.72 -16.55 3.95
C LEU A 110 -0.05 -16.70 2.63
N ALA A 111 -0.19 -15.64 1.86
CA ALA A 111 -0.86 -15.70 0.55
C ALA A 111 -0.12 -16.66 -0.41
N ARG A 112 1.22 -16.64 -0.38
CA ARG A 112 2.03 -17.56 -1.18
C ARG A 112 1.85 -19.01 -0.72
N ALA A 113 1.85 -19.26 0.58
CA ALA A 113 1.65 -20.59 1.16
C ALA A 113 0.27 -21.14 0.79
N THR A 114 -0.78 -20.31 0.84
CA THR A 114 -2.13 -20.69 0.43
C THR A 114 -2.18 -21.09 -1.04
N THR A 115 -1.54 -20.35 -1.92
CA THR A 115 -1.45 -20.67 -3.36
C THR A 115 -0.75 -22.01 -3.58
N ILE A 116 0.35 -22.28 -2.88
CA ILE A 116 1.07 -23.54 -2.96
C ILE A 116 0.17 -24.69 -2.52
N ASP A 117 -0.51 -24.53 -1.39
CA ASP A 117 -1.42 -25.55 -0.86
C ASP A 117 -2.53 -25.88 -1.86
N GLU A 118 -3.14 -24.88 -2.47
CA GLU A 118 -4.16 -25.07 -3.51
C GLU A 118 -3.63 -25.84 -4.73
N GLN A 119 -2.38 -25.57 -5.13
CA GLN A 119 -1.74 -26.26 -6.26
C GLN A 119 -1.40 -27.71 -5.95
N LEU A 120 -1.15 -28.03 -4.70
CA LEU A 120 -0.81 -29.38 -4.25
C LEU A 120 -2.02 -30.25 -3.93
N ALA A 121 -3.17 -29.64 -3.79
CA ALA A 121 -4.41 -30.35 -3.42
C ALA A 121 -4.98 -31.21 -4.62
#